data_d92737e02ada937d5950916e106e32ed
#
_entry.id   d92737e02ada937d5950916e106e32ed
#
_cell.length_a   1.000
_cell.length_b   1.000
_cell.length_c   1.000
_cell.angle_alpha   90.00
_cell.angle_beta   90.00
_cell.angle_gamma   90.00
#
_symmetry.space_group_name_H-M   'P 1'
#
loop_
_entity.id
_entity.type
_entity.pdbx_description
1 polymer ?
#
loop_
_entity_poly.entity_id
_entity_poly.type
_entity_poly.pdbx_seq_one_letter_code
_entity_poly.pdbx_strand_id
1 'polypeptide(L)'
;MIPTTAILENLNRNSSKNKEEVFTRLYRYMLRPDLYYLAYKNLYANQGASTKGVNNDTADGFSEQKVQGIIHELTNGTYTPKPSRRTYIKKSNGKMRPLGIPTFTDKLIQEVLRMILQAIYEPIFLDCSHGFRPDRSCGTALKSITKGFNGVRWFVEGDIKVITS
;
A
#
# COMPACT_ATOMS: atom_id res chain seq x y z
N MET A 1 -23.48 8.93 -8.97
CA MET A 1 -22.48 8.15 -8.19
C MET A 1 -21.28 9.06 -7.92
N ILE A 2 -20.77 9.15 -6.68
CA ILE A 2 -19.60 9.98 -6.36
C ILE A 2 -18.39 9.35 -7.03
N PRO A 3 -17.57 10.09 -7.82
CA PRO A 3 -16.37 9.55 -8.45
C PRO A 3 -15.37 8.99 -7.42
N THR A 4 -14.62 7.97 -7.82
CA THR A 4 -13.59 7.32 -6.97
C THR A 4 -12.57 8.31 -6.43
N THR A 5 -12.07 9.19 -7.29
CA THR A 5 -11.11 10.25 -6.93
C THR A 5 -11.68 11.17 -5.87
N ALA A 6 -12.95 11.57 -5.99
CA ALA A 6 -13.61 12.45 -5.02
C ALA A 6 -13.73 11.84 -3.62
N ILE A 7 -13.82 10.50 -3.50
CA ILE A 7 -13.83 9.84 -2.19
C ILE A 7 -12.46 9.93 -1.55
N LEU A 8 -11.41 9.58 -2.27
CA LEU A 8 -10.04 9.65 -1.76
C LEU A 8 -9.65 11.10 -1.44
N GLU A 9 -10.04 12.05 -2.29
CA GLU A 9 -9.84 13.48 -2.04
C GLU A 9 -10.60 13.98 -0.82
N ASN A 10 -11.83 13.50 -0.59
CA ASN A 10 -12.60 13.87 0.60
C ASN A 10 -11.95 13.32 1.89
N LEU A 11 -11.48 12.07 1.88
CA LEU A 11 -10.74 11.50 3.01
C LEU A 11 -9.48 12.31 3.31
N ASN A 12 -8.70 12.61 2.26
CA ASN A 12 -7.49 13.41 2.37
C ASN A 12 -7.77 14.82 2.93
N ARG A 13 -8.79 15.51 2.38
CA ARG A 13 -9.18 16.84 2.82
C ARG A 13 -9.65 16.86 4.29
N ASN A 14 -10.43 15.87 4.71
CA ASN A 14 -10.90 15.79 6.10
C ASN A 14 -9.74 15.55 7.06
N SER A 15 -8.83 14.62 6.73
CA SER A 15 -7.62 14.37 7.52
C SER A 15 -6.70 15.60 7.57
N SER A 16 -6.56 16.35 6.46
CA SER A 16 -5.77 17.58 6.41
C SER A 16 -6.34 18.68 7.32
N LYS A 17 -7.67 18.76 7.41
CA LYS A 17 -8.35 19.77 8.24
C LYS A 17 -8.31 19.46 9.73
N ASN A 18 -8.42 18.18 10.07
CA ASN A 18 -8.43 17.72 11.45
C ASN A 18 -7.55 16.47 11.57
N LYS A 19 -6.37 16.63 12.15
CA LYS A 19 -5.40 15.53 12.35
C LYS A 19 -5.86 14.49 13.37
N GLU A 20 -6.81 14.84 14.23
CA GLU A 20 -7.44 13.95 15.23
C GLU A 20 -8.74 13.32 14.71
N GLU A 21 -9.04 13.47 13.41
CA GLU A 21 -10.26 12.93 12.82
C GLU A 21 -10.35 11.42 12.95
N VAL A 22 -11.44 10.93 13.52
CA VAL A 22 -11.72 9.50 13.64
C VAL A 22 -12.56 9.03 12.45
N PHE A 23 -11.97 8.35 11.53
CA PHE A 23 -12.65 7.79 10.37
C PHE A 23 -13.36 6.49 10.72
N THR A 24 -14.67 6.50 10.65
CA THR A 24 -15.53 5.32 10.84
C THR A 24 -16.03 4.77 9.50
N ARG A 25 -16.46 3.51 9.50
CA ARG A 25 -17.09 2.86 8.33
C ARG A 25 -16.20 2.82 7.07
N LEU A 26 -14.88 2.78 7.22
CA LEU A 26 -13.95 2.72 6.09
C LEU A 26 -14.15 1.45 5.24
N TYR A 27 -14.58 0.35 5.85
CA TYR A 27 -14.83 -0.91 5.17
C TYR A 27 -15.80 -0.78 3.98
N ARG A 28 -16.78 0.12 4.05
CA ARG A 28 -17.73 0.37 2.95
C ARG A 28 -17.04 0.76 1.63
N TYR A 29 -15.85 1.36 1.72
CA TYR A 29 -15.07 1.73 0.53
C TYR A 29 -14.41 0.50 -0.11
N MET A 30 -14.10 -0.53 0.68
CA MET A 30 -13.60 -1.81 0.16
C MET A 30 -14.64 -2.55 -0.70
N LEU A 31 -15.93 -2.20 -0.57
CA LEU A 31 -17.03 -2.81 -1.32
C LEU A 31 -17.36 -2.04 -2.61
N ARG A 32 -16.55 -1.09 -3.03
CA ARG A 32 -16.76 -0.28 -4.22
C ARG A 32 -15.99 -0.82 -5.43
N PRO A 33 -16.69 -1.21 -6.53
CA PRO A 33 -16.03 -1.74 -7.73
C PRO A 33 -15.03 -0.78 -8.37
N ASP A 34 -15.36 0.51 -8.38
CA ASP A 34 -14.53 1.55 -9.00
C ASP A 34 -13.13 1.68 -8.39
N LEU A 35 -12.98 1.41 -7.08
CA LEU A 35 -11.66 1.35 -6.43
C LEU A 35 -10.81 0.17 -6.93
N TYR A 36 -11.42 -0.95 -7.30
CA TYR A 36 -10.70 -2.10 -7.86
C TYR A 36 -10.20 -1.84 -9.28
N TYR A 37 -10.95 -1.09 -10.09
CA TYR A 37 -10.48 -0.68 -11.41
C TYR A 37 -9.28 0.27 -11.30
N LEU A 38 -9.31 1.20 -10.35
CA LEU A 38 -8.18 2.07 -10.07
C LEU A 38 -6.98 1.29 -9.52
N ALA A 39 -7.22 0.36 -8.60
CA ALA A 39 -6.20 -0.55 -8.06
C ALA A 39 -5.54 -1.38 -9.17
N TYR A 40 -6.35 -1.92 -10.07
CA TYR A 40 -5.85 -2.65 -11.24
C TYR A 40 -4.94 -1.78 -12.10
N LYS A 41 -5.36 -0.56 -12.44
CA LYS A 41 -4.55 0.40 -13.20
C LYS A 41 -3.19 0.65 -12.54
N ASN A 42 -3.17 0.86 -11.23
CA ASN A 42 -1.95 1.08 -10.46
C ASN A 42 -1.02 -0.14 -10.47
N LEU A 43 -1.59 -1.34 -10.29
CA LEU A 43 -0.82 -2.59 -10.24
C LEU A 43 -0.32 -3.02 -11.62
N TYR A 44 -1.11 -2.82 -12.67
CA TYR A 44 -0.76 -3.22 -14.03
C TYR A 44 0.50 -2.51 -14.55
N ALA A 45 0.70 -1.27 -14.13
CA ALA A 45 1.89 -0.50 -14.47
C ALA A 45 3.19 -1.03 -13.81
N ASN A 46 3.07 -1.91 -12.81
CA ASN A 46 4.23 -2.42 -12.08
C ASN A 46 4.79 -3.70 -12.71
N GLN A 47 6.11 -3.85 -12.71
CA GLN A 47 6.80 -5.05 -13.21
C GLN A 47 6.34 -6.37 -12.56
N GLY A 48 5.77 -6.30 -11.34
CA GLY A 48 5.23 -7.45 -10.63
C GLY A 48 3.79 -7.85 -11.00
N ALA A 49 3.15 -7.19 -11.98
CA ALA A 49 1.77 -7.45 -12.37
C ALA A 49 1.52 -8.90 -12.82
N SER A 50 2.42 -9.44 -13.61
CA SER A 50 2.38 -10.83 -14.14
C SER A 50 3.01 -11.88 -13.20
N THR A 51 3.56 -11.44 -12.05
CA THR A 51 4.21 -12.38 -11.12
C THR A 51 3.17 -13.15 -10.32
N LYS A 52 3.13 -14.47 -10.55
CA LYS A 52 2.21 -15.41 -9.91
C LYS A 52 2.51 -15.58 -8.41
N GLY A 53 1.46 -15.63 -7.60
CA GLY A 53 1.53 -16.04 -6.21
C GLY A 53 1.61 -17.56 -6.04
N VAL A 54 0.84 -18.13 -5.11
CA VAL A 54 0.67 -19.58 -4.92
C VAL A 54 -0.25 -20.21 -5.98
N ASN A 55 -1.02 -19.39 -6.68
CA ASN A 55 -1.90 -19.79 -7.78
C ASN A 55 -1.44 -19.14 -9.10
N ASN A 56 -2.15 -19.44 -10.19
CA ASN A 56 -1.86 -18.88 -11.52
C ASN A 56 -2.56 -17.53 -11.77
N ASP A 57 -3.09 -16.89 -10.73
CA ASP A 57 -3.79 -15.62 -10.84
C ASP A 57 -2.80 -14.46 -11.09
N THR A 58 -3.01 -13.75 -12.20
CA THR A 58 -2.19 -12.61 -12.64
C THR A 58 -3.07 -11.46 -13.09
N ALA A 59 -2.45 -10.33 -13.43
CA ALA A 59 -3.16 -9.16 -13.95
C ALA A 59 -4.00 -9.46 -15.21
N ASP A 60 -3.56 -10.43 -16.04
CA ASP A 60 -4.27 -10.79 -17.29
C ASP A 60 -5.65 -11.41 -17.01
N GLY A 61 -5.84 -12.01 -15.84
CA GLY A 61 -7.13 -12.57 -15.40
C GLY A 61 -8.07 -11.56 -14.76
N PHE A 62 -7.80 -10.25 -14.85
CA PHE A 62 -8.69 -9.23 -14.31
C PHE A 62 -10.00 -9.13 -15.12
N SER A 63 -11.12 -9.13 -14.42
CA SER A 63 -12.45 -8.99 -15.01
C SER A 63 -13.44 -8.38 -14.03
N GLU A 64 -14.55 -7.86 -14.54
CA GLU A 64 -15.63 -7.36 -13.70
C GLU A 64 -16.20 -8.48 -12.80
N GLN A 65 -16.36 -9.67 -13.34
CA GLN A 65 -16.83 -10.83 -12.58
C GLN A 65 -15.91 -11.14 -11.39
N LYS A 66 -14.59 -11.02 -11.56
CA LYS A 66 -13.62 -11.18 -10.47
C LYS A 66 -13.82 -10.12 -9.38
N VAL A 67 -14.00 -8.86 -9.77
CA VAL A 67 -14.26 -7.76 -8.83
C VAL A 67 -15.54 -8.01 -8.04
N GLN A 68 -16.62 -8.41 -8.70
CA GLN A 68 -17.89 -8.73 -8.05
C GLN A 68 -17.75 -9.92 -7.08
N GLY A 69 -16.99 -10.95 -7.46
CA GLY A 69 -16.66 -12.08 -6.58
C GLY A 69 -15.95 -11.65 -5.31
N ILE A 70 -14.91 -10.81 -5.44
CA ILE A 70 -14.18 -10.25 -4.30
C ILE A 70 -15.12 -9.46 -3.38
N ILE A 71 -15.94 -8.57 -3.94
CA ILE A 71 -16.88 -7.76 -3.17
C ILE A 71 -17.89 -8.64 -2.45
N HIS A 72 -18.39 -9.68 -3.11
CA HIS A 72 -19.33 -10.64 -2.50
C HIS A 72 -18.70 -11.35 -1.30
N GLU A 73 -17.48 -11.88 -1.44
CA GLU A 73 -16.76 -12.54 -0.34
C GLU A 73 -16.50 -11.57 0.82
N LEU A 74 -16.09 -10.32 0.52
CA LEU A 74 -15.88 -9.30 1.55
C LEU A 74 -17.20 -8.93 2.25
N THR A 75 -18.30 -8.79 1.52
CA THR A 75 -19.61 -8.46 2.08
C THR A 75 -20.11 -9.53 3.04
N ASN A 76 -19.90 -10.79 2.69
CA ASN A 76 -20.32 -11.93 3.50
C ASN A 76 -19.33 -12.31 4.61
N GLY A 77 -18.16 -11.65 4.67
CA GLY A 77 -17.11 -11.98 5.63
C GLY A 77 -16.44 -13.34 5.38
N THR A 78 -16.56 -13.88 4.18
CA THR A 78 -16.00 -15.19 3.80
C THR A 78 -14.64 -15.12 3.14
N TYR A 79 -14.19 -13.91 2.80
CA TYR A 79 -12.86 -13.71 2.21
C TYR A 79 -11.76 -14.16 3.15
N THR A 80 -10.88 -15.03 2.64
CA THR A 80 -9.68 -15.49 3.35
C THR A 80 -8.45 -15.27 2.48
N PRO A 81 -7.47 -14.46 2.91
CA PRO A 81 -6.23 -14.25 2.18
C PRO A 81 -5.50 -15.56 1.91
N LYS A 82 -4.92 -15.71 0.73
CA LYS A 82 -4.12 -16.90 0.40
C LYS A 82 -2.69 -16.77 0.97
N PRO A 83 -2.03 -17.88 1.33
CA PRO A 83 -0.62 -17.84 1.70
C PRO A 83 0.23 -17.19 0.62
N SER A 84 1.22 -16.39 1.01
CA SER A 84 2.17 -15.82 0.05
C SER A 84 3.17 -16.88 -0.42
N ARG A 85 3.46 -16.92 -1.72
CA ARG A 85 4.53 -17.75 -2.27
C ARG A 85 5.88 -17.21 -1.84
N ARG A 86 6.65 -17.99 -1.09
CA ARG A 86 7.99 -17.59 -0.64
C ARG A 86 9.01 -17.76 -1.77
N THR A 87 9.78 -16.71 -2.03
CA THR A 87 10.95 -16.73 -2.90
C THR A 87 12.12 -16.06 -2.19
N TYR A 88 13.34 -16.20 -2.74
CA TYR A 88 14.53 -15.65 -2.10
C TYR A 88 15.28 -14.75 -3.08
N ILE A 89 15.69 -13.58 -2.62
CA ILE A 89 16.49 -12.63 -3.38
C ILE A 89 17.87 -12.52 -2.71
N LYS A 90 18.93 -12.60 -3.52
CA LYS A 90 20.30 -12.45 -3.06
C LYS A 90 20.57 -10.98 -2.73
N LYS A 91 21.07 -10.71 -1.51
CA LYS A 91 21.55 -9.40 -1.09
C LYS A 91 22.98 -9.14 -1.58
N SER A 92 23.43 -7.89 -1.59
CA SER A 92 24.81 -7.51 -1.94
C SER A 92 25.87 -8.20 -1.08
N ASN A 93 25.55 -8.51 0.16
CA ASN A 93 26.44 -9.22 1.10
C ASN A 93 26.40 -10.75 0.95
N GLY A 94 25.79 -11.29 -0.11
CA GLY A 94 25.68 -12.71 -0.38
C GLY A 94 24.58 -13.46 0.39
N LYS A 95 23.97 -12.87 1.40
CA LYS A 95 22.86 -13.48 2.16
C LYS A 95 21.57 -13.48 1.35
N MET A 96 20.70 -14.46 1.61
CA MET A 96 19.38 -14.54 0.99
C MET A 96 18.35 -13.76 1.81
N ARG A 97 17.51 -12.98 1.10
CA ARG A 97 16.35 -12.30 1.70
C ARG A 97 15.07 -13.02 1.27
N PRO A 98 14.26 -13.52 2.22
CA PRO A 98 12.95 -14.07 1.88
C PRO A 98 12.01 -12.95 1.39
N LEU A 99 11.23 -13.25 0.37
CA LEU A 99 10.19 -12.38 -0.18
C LEU A 99 8.90 -13.18 -0.29
N GLY A 100 7.80 -12.64 0.24
CA GLY A 100 6.46 -13.20 0.07
C GLY A 100 5.77 -12.56 -1.14
N ILE A 101 5.27 -13.38 -2.05
CA ILE A 101 4.51 -12.93 -3.23
C ILE A 101 3.05 -13.34 -3.03
N PRO A 102 2.13 -12.40 -2.75
CA PRO A 102 0.71 -12.68 -2.61
C PRO A 102 0.07 -13.00 -3.97
N THR A 103 -1.14 -13.55 -3.96
CA THR A 103 -1.93 -13.73 -5.17
C THR A 103 -2.32 -12.39 -5.79
N PHE A 104 -2.71 -12.37 -7.05
CA PHE A 104 -3.14 -11.12 -7.68
C PHE A 104 -4.43 -10.57 -7.07
N THR A 105 -5.35 -11.44 -6.69
CA THR A 105 -6.55 -11.07 -5.93
C THR A 105 -6.21 -10.38 -4.61
N ASP A 106 -5.27 -10.95 -3.83
CA ASP A 106 -4.81 -10.32 -2.58
C ASP A 106 -4.12 -8.98 -2.84
N LYS A 107 -3.32 -8.86 -3.92
CA LYS A 107 -2.70 -7.59 -4.33
C LYS A 107 -3.74 -6.51 -4.63
N LEU A 108 -4.84 -6.86 -5.32
CA LEU A 108 -5.92 -5.91 -5.61
C LEU A 108 -6.58 -5.38 -4.33
N ILE A 109 -6.91 -6.26 -3.39
CA ILE A 109 -7.52 -5.88 -2.12
C ILE A 109 -6.54 -5.03 -1.28
N GLN A 110 -5.28 -5.43 -1.23
CA GLN A 110 -4.24 -4.66 -0.54
C GLN A 110 -4.04 -3.28 -1.16
N GLU A 111 -4.12 -3.15 -2.49
CA GLU A 111 -3.99 -1.87 -3.18
C GLU A 111 -5.18 -0.95 -2.90
N VAL A 112 -6.42 -1.48 -2.88
CA VAL A 112 -7.60 -0.72 -2.47
C VAL A 112 -7.43 -0.22 -1.04
N LEU A 113 -7.02 -1.09 -0.11
CA LEU A 113 -6.77 -0.71 1.28
C LEU A 113 -5.65 0.35 1.37
N ARG A 114 -4.55 0.18 0.62
CA ARG A 114 -3.44 1.13 0.57
C ARG A 114 -3.91 2.52 0.13
N MET A 115 -4.74 2.61 -0.92
CA MET A 115 -5.26 3.89 -1.41
C MET A 115 -6.10 4.61 -0.35
N ILE A 116 -6.97 3.88 0.35
CA ILE A 116 -7.81 4.44 1.43
C ILE A 116 -6.92 4.96 2.58
N LEU A 117 -6.00 4.11 3.06
CA LEU A 117 -5.09 4.47 4.15
C LEU A 117 -4.17 5.62 3.75
N GLN A 118 -3.64 5.62 2.53
CA GLN A 118 -2.79 6.70 2.04
C GLN A 118 -3.55 8.03 1.99
N ALA A 119 -4.81 8.04 1.55
CA ALA A 119 -5.62 9.25 1.54
C ALA A 119 -5.80 9.85 2.94
N ILE A 120 -5.84 9.00 3.97
CA ILE A 120 -6.00 9.43 5.37
C ILE A 120 -4.65 9.84 5.97
N TYR A 121 -3.61 9.03 5.81
CA TYR A 121 -2.37 9.21 6.55
C TYR A 121 -1.37 10.16 5.88
N GLU A 122 -1.40 10.30 4.55
CA GLU A 122 -0.46 11.17 3.84
C GLU A 122 -0.44 12.62 4.35
N PRO A 123 -1.59 13.26 4.62
CA PRO A 123 -1.61 14.63 5.13
C PRO A 123 -1.07 14.82 6.55
N ILE A 124 -1.01 13.74 7.34
CA ILE A 124 -0.60 13.82 8.75
C ILE A 124 0.84 13.34 9.00
N PHE A 125 1.47 12.74 7.99
CA PHE A 125 2.89 12.36 8.12
C PHE A 125 3.78 13.59 8.31
N LEU A 126 4.76 13.45 9.19
CA LEU A 126 5.77 14.46 9.40
C LEU A 126 6.63 14.68 8.14
N ASP A 127 7.14 15.89 7.95
CA ASP A 127 7.98 16.23 6.80
C ASP A 127 9.29 15.44 6.75
N CYS A 128 9.79 14.98 7.88
CA CYS A 128 10.98 14.12 7.98
C CYS A 128 10.70 12.65 7.59
N SER A 129 9.44 12.25 7.38
CA SER A 129 9.09 10.92 6.91
C SER A 129 9.23 10.84 5.38
N HIS A 130 10.11 9.98 4.87
CA HIS A 130 10.40 9.86 3.43
C HIS A 130 10.09 8.48 2.84
N GLY A 131 10.07 7.41 3.67
CA GLY A 131 9.92 6.05 3.19
C GLY A 131 8.52 5.73 2.63
N PHE A 132 8.46 5.16 1.42
CA PHE A 132 7.24 4.66 0.78
C PHE A 132 6.11 5.69 0.60
N ARG A 133 6.44 6.98 0.58
CA ARG A 133 5.48 8.07 0.36
C ARG A 133 5.52 8.56 -1.09
N PRO A 134 4.38 9.08 -1.64
CA PRO A 134 4.37 9.77 -2.92
C PRO A 134 5.36 10.93 -2.94
N ASP A 135 6.04 11.14 -4.05
CA ASP A 135 6.99 12.24 -4.29
C ASP A 135 8.15 12.32 -3.29
N ARG A 136 8.35 11.28 -2.46
CA ARG A 136 9.45 11.12 -1.51
C ARG A 136 10.37 9.97 -1.94
N SER A 137 11.66 10.10 -1.64
CA SER A 137 12.68 9.11 -2.02
C SER A 137 13.87 9.17 -1.09
N CYS A 138 14.81 8.23 -1.21
CA CYS A 138 16.10 8.32 -0.55
C CYS A 138 16.82 9.65 -0.89
N GLY A 139 16.69 10.14 -2.13
CA GLY A 139 17.26 11.41 -2.54
C GLY A 139 16.66 12.62 -1.81
N THR A 140 15.34 12.62 -1.56
CA THR A 140 14.69 13.68 -0.78
C THR A 140 15.10 13.62 0.69
N ALA A 141 15.26 12.41 1.25
CA ALA A 141 15.75 12.23 2.61
C ALA A 141 17.18 12.77 2.77
N LEU A 142 18.09 12.41 1.86
CA LEU A 142 19.46 12.91 1.86
C LEU A 142 19.54 14.43 1.75
N LYS A 143 18.75 15.04 0.86
CA LYS A 143 18.64 16.50 0.74
C LYS A 143 18.17 17.15 2.04
N SER A 144 17.18 16.55 2.72
CA SER A 144 16.68 17.04 4.01
C SER A 144 17.76 17.00 5.09
N ILE A 145 18.52 15.90 5.17
CA ILE A 145 19.64 15.75 6.10
C ILE A 145 20.74 16.79 5.81
N THR A 146 21.15 16.91 4.55
CA THR A 146 22.21 17.86 4.15
C THR A 146 21.87 19.30 4.50
N LYS A 147 20.58 19.67 4.39
CA LYS A 147 20.12 21.03 4.72
C LYS A 147 19.90 21.25 6.21
N GLY A 148 19.34 20.26 6.90
CA GLY A 148 18.88 20.40 8.27
C GLY A 148 19.91 20.07 9.34
N PHE A 149 20.95 19.29 9.02
CA PHE A 149 21.91 18.78 10.00
C PHE A 149 23.24 19.58 10.03
N ASN A 150 23.24 20.81 9.52
CA ASN A 150 24.39 21.69 9.61
C ASN A 150 24.76 21.98 11.08
N GLY A 151 25.98 21.72 11.47
CA GLY A 151 26.47 21.93 12.83
C GLY A 151 26.12 20.86 13.85
N VAL A 152 25.41 19.81 13.44
CA VAL A 152 25.12 18.66 14.31
C VAL A 152 26.40 17.90 14.61
N ARG A 153 26.70 17.70 15.92
CA ARG A 153 27.84 16.92 16.39
C ARG A 153 27.49 15.46 16.73
N TRP A 154 26.24 15.20 17.03
CA TRP A 154 25.77 13.91 17.48
C TRP A 154 24.50 13.54 16.72
N PHE A 155 24.33 12.27 16.41
CA PHE A 155 23.06 11.72 15.91
C PHE A 155 22.76 10.41 16.62
N VAL A 156 21.49 10.08 16.72
CA VAL A 156 21.01 8.80 17.28
C VAL A 156 20.42 8.01 16.13
N GLU A 157 20.95 6.79 15.90
CA GLU A 157 20.40 5.84 14.96
C GLU A 157 19.56 4.80 15.72
N GLY A 158 18.35 4.54 15.24
CA GLY A 158 17.48 3.54 15.80
C GLY A 158 16.79 2.73 14.69
N ASP A 159 16.69 1.42 14.90
CA ASP A 159 15.94 0.53 14.02
C ASP A 159 15.04 -0.39 14.84
N ILE A 160 13.87 -0.69 14.29
CA ILE A 160 12.93 -1.62 14.94
C ILE A 160 13.34 -3.04 14.56
N LYS A 161 13.83 -3.80 15.53
CA LYS A 161 14.14 -5.21 15.34
C LYS A 161 12.85 -5.97 15.04
N VAL A 162 12.81 -6.64 13.90
CA VAL A 162 11.68 -7.52 13.56
C VAL A 162 11.59 -8.61 14.64
N ILE A 163 10.47 -8.63 15.36
CA ILE A 163 10.15 -9.72 16.28
C ILE A 163 9.65 -10.87 15.39
N THR A 164 10.54 -11.81 15.07
CA THR A 164 10.15 -13.08 14.47
C THR A 164 9.58 -13.95 15.57
N SER A 165 8.24 -14.07 15.59
CA SER A 165 7.55 -15.16 16.31
C SER A 165 7.68 -16.45 15.53
#